data_3a9f1bd042a67e5301deebe5ed703348
#
_entry.id   3a9f1bd042a67e5301deebe5ed703348
#
_cell.length_a   1.000
_cell.length_b   1.000
_cell.length_c   1.000
_cell.angle_alpha   90.00
_cell.angle_beta   90.00
_cell.angle_gamma   90.00
#
_symmetry.space_group_name_H-M   'P 1'
#
loop_
_entity.id
_entity.type
_entity.pdbx_description
1 polymer ?
#
loop_
_entity_poly.entity_id
_entity_poly.type
_entity_poly.pdbx_seq_one_letter_code
_entity_poly.pdbx_strand_id
1 'polypeptide(L)'
;MDIKCKTKFDFKELLLLLSASLLILLWGYAAFSKLADYGRFVAQMQLAPVPLMNHLAPVFGIVIPVTELALIGLLFSERFRKTGLWLSFLLLLSFTVYISIMLLSGLRLPCTCGGLISKLGWRQHLIFNASFMLISLLPFLWSRIFPKVYSPRSIYK
;
A
#
# COMPACT_ATOMS: atom_id res chain seq x y z
N MET A 1 -26.18 26.24 -25.97
CA MET A 1 -25.32 25.06 -25.77
C MET A 1 -24.27 25.44 -24.75
N ASP A 2 -24.69 25.43 -23.46
CA ASP A 2 -23.86 25.90 -22.33
C ASP A 2 -23.02 24.75 -21.81
N ILE A 3 -21.77 24.68 -22.27
CA ILE A 3 -20.76 23.81 -21.70
C ILE A 3 -20.23 24.51 -20.43
N LYS A 4 -20.97 24.47 -19.34
CA LYS A 4 -20.43 24.79 -18.02
C LYS A 4 -19.51 23.68 -17.59
N CYS A 5 -18.25 23.80 -17.99
CA CYS A 5 -17.15 23.00 -17.49
C CYS A 5 -16.98 23.28 -15.98
N LYS A 6 -17.65 22.48 -15.15
CA LYS A 6 -17.67 22.62 -13.69
C LYS A 6 -16.49 21.85 -13.08
N THR A 7 -15.28 22.29 -13.40
CA THR A 7 -14.06 21.80 -12.75
C THR A 7 -13.84 22.52 -11.42
N LYS A 8 -14.74 22.36 -10.45
CA LYS A 8 -14.33 22.48 -9.05
C LYS A 8 -13.68 21.16 -8.67
N PHE A 9 -12.39 21.06 -8.94
CA PHE A 9 -11.57 19.97 -8.45
C PHE A 9 -11.63 20.01 -6.91
N ASP A 10 -12.39 19.07 -6.33
CA ASP A 10 -12.49 18.97 -4.87
C ASP A 10 -11.14 18.47 -4.36
N PHE A 11 -10.44 19.28 -3.55
CA PHE A 11 -9.10 18.96 -3.03
C PHE A 11 -9.04 17.55 -2.41
N LYS A 12 -10.15 17.08 -1.87
CA LYS A 12 -10.33 15.71 -1.38
C LYS A 12 -10.19 14.66 -2.48
N GLU A 13 -10.76 14.91 -3.66
CA GLU A 13 -10.64 13.99 -4.80
C GLU A 13 -9.21 13.96 -5.32
N LEU A 14 -8.54 15.12 -5.34
CA LEU A 14 -7.13 15.20 -5.69
C LEU A 14 -6.26 14.38 -4.74
N LEU A 15 -6.44 14.53 -3.42
CA LEU A 15 -5.72 13.74 -2.42
C LEU A 15 -5.96 12.25 -2.58
N LEU A 16 -7.21 11.86 -2.84
CA LEU A 16 -7.58 10.47 -3.02
C LEU A 16 -6.93 9.87 -4.27
N LEU A 17 -6.88 10.64 -5.37
CA LEU A 17 -6.22 10.23 -6.61
C LEU A 17 -4.70 10.14 -6.43
N LEU A 18 -4.07 11.14 -5.81
CA LEU A 18 -2.62 11.14 -5.56
C LEU A 18 -2.21 9.97 -4.67
N SER A 19 -2.94 9.74 -3.56
CA SER A 19 -2.66 8.60 -2.66
C SER A 19 -2.82 7.27 -3.39
N ALA A 20 -3.88 7.11 -4.18
CA ALA A 20 -4.10 5.89 -4.96
C ALA A 20 -2.99 5.68 -6.01
N SER A 21 -2.59 6.73 -6.73
CA SER A 21 -1.53 6.64 -7.74
C SER A 21 -0.18 6.22 -7.14
N LEU A 22 0.20 6.81 -6.00
CA LEU A 22 1.42 6.45 -5.30
C LEU A 22 1.40 5.00 -4.80
N LEU A 23 0.26 4.53 -4.29
CA LEU A 23 0.11 3.13 -3.87
C LEU A 23 0.07 2.15 -5.05
N ILE A 24 -0.49 2.53 -6.19
CA ILE A 24 -0.44 1.71 -7.42
C ILE A 24 1.01 1.53 -7.86
N LEU A 25 1.82 2.59 -7.85
CA LEU A 25 3.24 2.51 -8.18
C LEU A 25 4.00 1.64 -7.17
N LEU A 26 3.71 1.79 -5.88
CA LEU A 26 4.32 0.98 -4.82
C LEU A 26 4.02 -0.50 -5.02
N TRP A 27 2.75 -0.87 -5.14
CA TRP A 27 2.34 -2.27 -5.27
C TRP A 27 2.76 -2.88 -6.60
N GLY A 28 2.75 -2.09 -7.69
CA GLY A 28 3.25 -2.53 -8.99
C GLY A 28 4.74 -2.86 -8.95
N TYR A 29 5.53 -1.98 -8.35
CA TYR A 29 6.96 -2.24 -8.15
C TYR A 29 7.20 -3.44 -7.24
N ALA A 30 6.47 -3.54 -6.11
CA ALA A 30 6.62 -4.61 -5.14
C ALA A 30 6.27 -5.98 -5.72
N ALA A 31 5.13 -6.09 -6.43
CA ALA A 31 4.70 -7.32 -7.11
C ALA A 31 5.69 -7.72 -8.21
N PHE A 32 6.06 -6.78 -9.08
CA PHE A 32 7.01 -7.04 -10.16
C PHE A 32 8.36 -7.55 -9.62
N SER A 33 8.89 -6.90 -8.61
CA SER A 33 10.18 -7.25 -8.01
C SER A 33 10.19 -8.66 -7.42
N LYS A 34 9.09 -9.08 -6.75
CA LYS A 34 8.95 -10.42 -6.18
C LYS A 34 8.77 -11.49 -7.25
N LEU A 35 8.04 -11.18 -8.32
CA LEU A 35 7.84 -12.11 -9.43
C LEU A 35 9.10 -12.26 -10.29
N ALA A 36 9.85 -11.18 -10.49
CA ALA A 36 11.10 -11.19 -11.27
C ALA A 36 12.19 -12.05 -10.61
N ASP A 37 12.24 -12.11 -9.27
CA ASP A 37 13.20 -12.92 -8.53
C ASP A 37 12.51 -13.83 -7.50
N TYR A 38 11.52 -14.58 -7.99
CA TYR A 38 10.68 -15.46 -7.18
C TYR A 38 11.48 -16.43 -6.30
N GLY A 39 12.50 -17.06 -6.87
CA GLY A 39 13.34 -18.03 -6.13
C GLY A 39 14.03 -17.41 -4.93
N ARG A 40 14.58 -16.22 -5.09
CA ARG A 40 15.20 -15.47 -4.00
C ARG A 40 14.16 -15.05 -2.96
N PHE A 41 13.01 -14.58 -3.37
CA PHE A 41 11.93 -14.17 -2.47
C PHE A 41 11.45 -15.34 -1.59
N VAL A 42 11.22 -16.52 -2.19
CA VAL A 42 10.85 -17.73 -1.46
C VAL A 42 11.95 -18.18 -0.50
N ALA A 43 13.20 -18.24 -0.97
CA ALA A 43 14.34 -18.65 -0.14
C ALA A 43 14.49 -17.76 1.12
N GLN A 44 14.21 -16.47 0.99
CA GLN A 44 14.26 -15.55 2.12
C GLN A 44 13.11 -15.72 3.12
N MET A 45 11.90 -16.03 2.63
CA MET A 45 10.80 -16.37 3.52
C MET A 45 11.06 -17.65 4.30
N GLN A 46 11.79 -18.61 3.71
CA GLN A 46 12.18 -19.85 4.38
C GLN A 46 13.17 -19.62 5.54
N LEU A 47 13.94 -18.51 5.50
CA LEU A 47 14.83 -18.12 6.59
C LEU A 47 14.09 -17.50 7.79
N ALA A 48 12.81 -17.24 7.68
CA ALA A 48 12.01 -16.70 8.78
C ALA A 48 11.92 -17.71 9.95
N PRO A 49 12.06 -17.27 11.22
CA PRO A 49 12.04 -18.17 12.38
C PRO A 49 10.61 -18.62 12.74
N VAL A 50 9.85 -18.98 11.74
CA VAL A 50 8.49 -19.50 11.90
C VAL A 50 8.48 -20.96 11.47
N PRO A 51 8.16 -21.89 12.38
CA PRO A 51 8.40 -23.34 12.17
C PRO A 51 7.70 -23.94 10.94
N LEU A 52 6.68 -23.30 10.39
CA LEU A 52 5.95 -23.78 9.21
C LEU A 52 6.33 -23.07 7.92
N MET A 53 7.18 -22.03 8.00
CA MET A 53 7.47 -21.17 6.86
C MET A 53 8.22 -21.90 5.72
N ASN A 54 9.01 -22.92 6.03
CA ASN A 54 9.69 -23.73 5.01
C ASN A 54 8.71 -24.35 3.99
N HIS A 55 7.55 -24.79 4.45
CA HIS A 55 6.52 -25.41 3.60
C HIS A 55 5.55 -24.37 2.99
N LEU A 56 5.32 -23.27 3.70
CA LEU A 56 4.37 -22.24 3.27
C LEU A 56 4.99 -21.16 2.39
N ALA A 57 6.32 -21.00 2.41
CA ALA A 57 6.99 -19.96 1.64
C ALA A 57 6.69 -19.99 0.13
N PRO A 58 6.63 -21.14 -0.57
CA PRO A 58 6.26 -21.14 -1.99
C PRO A 58 4.84 -20.65 -2.24
N VAL A 59 3.90 -20.96 -1.33
CA VAL A 59 2.51 -20.52 -1.42
C VAL A 59 2.43 -19.01 -1.20
N PHE A 60 3.05 -18.50 -0.16
CA PHE A 60 3.12 -17.05 0.10
C PHE A 60 3.88 -16.30 -0.99
N GLY A 61 4.87 -16.96 -1.62
CA GLY A 61 5.61 -16.43 -2.76
C GLY A 61 4.71 -16.04 -3.93
N ILE A 62 3.56 -16.69 -4.08
CA ILE A 62 2.55 -16.39 -5.11
C ILE A 62 1.44 -15.52 -4.55
N VAL A 63 0.92 -15.87 -3.37
CA VAL A 63 -0.23 -15.19 -2.76
C VAL A 63 0.05 -13.71 -2.52
N ILE A 64 1.25 -13.36 -2.04
CA ILE A 64 1.61 -11.97 -1.77
C ILE A 64 1.60 -11.11 -3.05
N PRO A 65 2.33 -11.44 -4.13
CA PRO A 65 2.26 -10.67 -5.37
C PRO A 65 0.85 -10.61 -5.98
N VAL A 66 0.08 -11.69 -5.91
CA VAL A 66 -1.31 -11.70 -6.40
C VAL A 66 -2.17 -10.73 -5.59
N THR A 67 -2.00 -10.68 -4.28
CA THR A 67 -2.71 -9.72 -3.41
C THR A 67 -2.33 -8.27 -3.75
N GLU A 68 -1.04 -8.01 -4.00
CA GLU A 68 -0.56 -6.70 -4.42
C GLU A 68 -1.16 -6.27 -5.77
N LEU A 69 -1.24 -7.18 -6.73
CA LEU A 69 -1.90 -6.92 -8.03
C LEU A 69 -3.41 -6.70 -7.88
N ALA A 70 -4.07 -7.45 -7.01
CA ALA A 70 -5.49 -7.24 -6.71
C ALA A 70 -5.74 -5.87 -6.09
N LEU A 71 -4.85 -5.39 -5.21
CA LEU A 71 -4.91 -4.04 -4.65
C LEU A 71 -4.79 -2.97 -5.73
N ILE A 72 -3.94 -3.15 -6.74
CA ILE A 72 -3.85 -2.23 -7.88
C ILE A 72 -5.20 -2.15 -8.60
N GLY A 73 -5.85 -3.28 -8.87
CA GLY A 73 -7.17 -3.31 -9.50
C GLY A 73 -8.23 -2.56 -8.68
N LEU A 74 -8.22 -2.72 -7.35
CA LEU A 74 -9.14 -2.01 -6.45
C LEU A 74 -8.87 -0.50 -6.42
N LEU A 75 -7.60 -0.09 -6.39
CA LEU A 75 -7.20 1.32 -6.37
C LEU A 75 -7.52 2.01 -7.70
N PHE A 76 -7.44 1.29 -8.81
CA PHE A 76 -7.75 1.81 -10.14
C PHE A 76 -9.26 2.06 -10.30
N SER A 77 -10.10 1.22 -9.68
CA SER A 77 -11.55 1.35 -9.75
C SER A 77 -12.04 2.48 -8.83
N GLU A 78 -12.74 3.48 -9.39
CA GLU A 78 -13.31 4.61 -8.62
C GLU A 78 -14.22 4.14 -7.49
N ARG A 79 -15.02 3.10 -7.73
CA ARG A 79 -15.97 2.54 -6.78
C ARG A 79 -15.29 1.91 -5.57
N PHE A 80 -14.16 1.21 -5.79
CA PHE A 80 -13.47 0.43 -4.76
C PHE A 80 -12.20 1.10 -4.24
N ARG A 81 -11.84 2.27 -4.74
CA ARG A 81 -10.61 3.01 -4.38
C ARG A 81 -10.45 3.20 -2.88
N LYS A 82 -11.51 3.56 -2.17
CA LYS A 82 -11.47 3.72 -0.69
C LYS A 82 -11.16 2.40 0.01
N THR A 83 -11.77 1.31 -0.44
CA THR A 83 -11.49 -0.03 0.07
C THR A 83 -10.06 -0.44 -0.24
N GLY A 84 -9.56 -0.15 -1.45
CA GLY A 84 -8.17 -0.37 -1.83
C GLY A 84 -7.17 0.36 -0.93
N LEU A 85 -7.45 1.62 -0.55
CA LEU A 85 -6.64 2.39 0.39
C LEU A 85 -6.60 1.75 1.78
N TRP A 86 -7.74 1.32 2.31
CA TRP A 86 -7.82 0.63 3.61
C TRP A 86 -7.09 -0.71 3.61
N LEU A 87 -7.28 -1.51 2.57
CA LEU A 87 -6.58 -2.79 2.43
C LEU A 87 -5.08 -2.61 2.25
N SER A 88 -4.67 -1.57 1.51
CA SER A 88 -3.26 -1.18 1.39
C SER A 88 -2.65 -0.81 2.75
N PHE A 89 -3.38 -0.06 3.57
CA PHE A 89 -2.96 0.26 4.94
C PHE A 89 -2.77 -1.01 5.76
N LEU A 90 -3.73 -1.95 5.74
CA LEU A 90 -3.65 -3.19 6.50
C LEU A 90 -2.49 -4.08 6.04
N LEU A 91 -2.25 -4.16 4.73
CA LEU A 91 -1.14 -4.94 4.19
C LEU A 91 0.22 -4.33 4.57
N LEU A 92 0.37 -3.00 4.47
CA LEU A 92 1.57 -2.28 4.93
C LEU A 92 1.79 -2.46 6.43
N LEU A 93 0.72 -2.43 7.23
CA LEU A 93 0.78 -2.68 8.66
C LEU A 93 1.30 -4.10 8.95
N SER A 94 0.76 -5.10 8.24
CA SER A 94 1.19 -6.50 8.37
C SER A 94 2.69 -6.66 8.07
N PHE A 95 3.18 -6.04 7.00
CA PHE A 95 4.61 -6.04 6.67
C PHE A 95 5.44 -5.31 7.73
N THR A 96 4.94 -4.19 8.25
CA THR A 96 5.64 -3.43 9.29
C THR A 96 5.76 -4.25 10.58
N VAL A 97 4.69 -4.93 10.99
CA VAL A 97 4.70 -5.83 12.15
C VAL A 97 5.67 -6.99 11.92
N TYR A 98 5.62 -7.62 10.76
CA TYR A 98 6.54 -8.70 10.40
C TYR A 98 8.01 -8.28 10.49
N ILE A 99 8.36 -7.14 9.88
CA ILE A 99 9.72 -6.59 9.92
C ILE A 99 10.13 -6.24 11.35
N SER A 100 9.22 -5.68 12.16
CA SER A 100 9.49 -5.33 13.54
C SER A 100 9.78 -6.57 14.40
N ILE A 101 9.03 -7.64 14.23
CA ILE A 101 9.27 -8.93 14.92
C ILE A 101 10.64 -9.48 14.52
N MET A 102 10.98 -9.42 13.22
CA MET A 102 12.29 -9.88 12.73
C MET A 102 13.45 -9.08 13.32
N LEU A 103 13.31 -7.76 13.43
CA LEU A 103 14.30 -6.89 14.05
C LEU A 103 14.52 -7.20 15.52
N LEU A 104 13.43 -7.45 16.27
CA LEU A 104 13.47 -7.74 17.69
C LEU A 104 14.03 -9.13 17.99
N SER A 105 13.88 -10.09 17.08
CA SER A 105 14.43 -11.45 17.25
C SER A 105 15.95 -11.54 17.06
N GLY A 106 16.62 -10.44 16.72
CA GLY A 106 18.08 -10.36 16.58
C GLY A 106 18.66 -11.15 15.41
N LEU A 107 17.82 -11.73 14.54
CA LEU A 107 18.23 -12.48 13.37
C LEU A 107 18.72 -11.53 12.28
N ARG A 108 19.97 -11.71 11.87
CA ARG A 108 20.56 -11.00 10.72
C ARG A 108 20.04 -11.60 9.42
N LEU A 109 18.82 -11.29 9.06
CA LEU A 109 18.28 -11.70 7.76
C LEU A 109 18.66 -10.66 6.70
N PRO A 110 19.08 -11.08 5.51
CA PRO A 110 19.28 -10.16 4.40
C PRO A 110 17.92 -9.54 4.02
N CYS A 111 17.86 -8.20 4.04
CA CYS A 111 16.71 -7.46 3.54
C CYS A 111 16.59 -7.65 2.04
N THR A 112 15.58 -8.38 1.59
CA THR A 112 15.36 -8.58 0.16
C THR A 112 13.89 -8.42 -0.21
N CYS A 113 13.27 -7.39 0.34
CA CYS A 113 11.92 -6.99 -0.09
C CYS A 113 11.94 -6.34 -1.50
N GLY A 114 12.62 -6.98 -2.45
CA GLY A 114 12.59 -6.64 -3.87
C GLY A 114 13.51 -5.48 -4.31
N GLY A 115 14.48 -5.77 -5.15
CA GLY A 115 15.21 -4.84 -6.00
C GLY A 115 15.86 -3.65 -5.29
N LEU A 116 15.40 -2.44 -5.59
CA LEU A 116 15.96 -1.18 -5.08
C LEU A 116 15.83 -1.06 -3.55
N ILE A 117 14.75 -1.60 -2.99
CA ILE A 117 14.44 -1.55 -1.55
C ILE A 117 15.35 -2.50 -0.75
N SER A 118 15.94 -3.51 -1.39
CA SER A 118 16.87 -4.44 -0.73
C SER A 118 18.18 -3.76 -0.27
N LYS A 119 18.53 -2.61 -0.85
CA LYS A 119 19.68 -1.79 -0.42
C LYS A 119 19.35 -0.90 0.78
N LEU A 120 18.07 -0.74 1.13
CA LEU A 120 17.65 0.01 2.29
C LEU A 120 17.89 -0.82 3.57
N GLY A 121 18.49 -0.20 4.58
CA GLY A 121 18.58 -0.80 5.91
C GLY A 121 17.18 -1.00 6.52
N TRP A 122 17.04 -1.91 7.47
CA TRP A 122 15.78 -2.24 8.15
C TRP A 122 15.02 -1.01 8.69
N ARG A 123 15.75 -0.06 9.27
CA ARG A 123 15.16 1.20 9.78
C ARG A 123 14.56 2.05 8.67
N GLN A 124 15.25 2.14 7.54
CA GLN A 124 14.76 2.90 6.37
C GLN A 124 13.51 2.24 5.78
N HIS A 125 13.46 0.91 5.79
CA HIS A 125 12.29 0.16 5.33
C HIS A 125 11.05 0.43 6.21
N LEU A 126 11.23 0.46 7.53
CA LEU A 126 10.14 0.83 8.45
C LEU A 126 9.64 2.26 8.23
N ILE A 127 10.55 3.23 8.05
CA ILE A 127 10.19 4.62 7.75
C ILE A 127 9.42 4.70 6.42
N PHE A 128 9.88 3.99 5.42
CA PHE A 128 9.24 3.91 4.11
C PHE A 128 7.81 3.38 4.23
N ASN A 129 7.61 2.24 4.89
CA ASN A 129 6.28 1.68 5.13
C ASN A 129 5.38 2.63 5.91
N ALA A 130 5.89 3.25 6.98
CA ALA A 130 5.15 4.21 7.79
C ALA A 130 4.69 5.42 6.95
N SER A 131 5.53 5.92 6.05
CA SER A 131 5.18 7.01 5.14
C SER A 131 4.02 6.62 4.21
N PHE A 132 4.04 5.43 3.62
CA PHE A 132 2.97 4.96 2.77
C PHE A 132 1.68 4.62 3.54
N MET A 133 1.80 4.18 4.79
CA MET A 133 0.64 4.04 5.69
C MET A 133 -0.03 5.39 5.93
N LEU A 134 0.74 6.45 6.19
CA LEU A 134 0.21 7.81 6.32
C LEU A 134 -0.45 8.30 5.03
N ILE A 135 0.19 8.07 3.87
CA ILE A 135 -0.36 8.43 2.56
C ILE A 135 -1.71 7.74 2.33
N SER A 136 -1.85 6.45 2.70
CA SER A 136 -3.10 5.71 2.53
C SER A 136 -4.23 6.24 3.41
N LEU A 137 -3.92 6.77 4.59
CA LEU A 137 -4.89 7.34 5.54
C LEU A 137 -5.20 8.81 5.28
N LEU A 138 -4.33 9.54 4.57
CA LEU A 138 -4.43 10.98 4.37
C LEU A 138 -5.80 11.45 3.87
N PRO A 139 -6.45 10.82 2.85
CA PRO A 139 -7.75 11.25 2.36
C PRO A 139 -8.87 11.10 3.42
N PHE A 140 -8.74 10.11 4.30
CA PHE A 140 -9.71 9.87 5.38
C PHE A 140 -9.54 10.87 6.52
N LEU A 141 -8.30 11.12 6.93
CA LEU A 141 -7.97 12.12 7.95
C LEU A 141 -8.42 13.52 7.50
N TRP A 142 -8.11 13.89 6.26
CA TRP A 142 -8.55 15.17 5.69
C TRP A 142 -10.07 15.33 5.74
N SER A 143 -10.82 14.29 5.41
CA SER A 143 -12.27 14.33 5.43
C SER A 143 -12.87 14.44 6.84
N ARG A 144 -12.13 14.03 7.86
CA ARG A 144 -12.52 14.16 9.28
C ARG A 144 -12.22 15.56 9.83
N ILE A 145 -11.03 16.10 9.47
CA ILE A 145 -10.56 17.40 9.98
C ILE A 145 -11.31 18.55 9.30
N PHE A 146 -11.60 18.41 8.00
CA PHE A 146 -12.33 19.43 7.23
C PHE A 146 -13.67 18.85 6.73
N PRO A 147 -14.68 18.69 7.62
CA PRO A 147 -16.01 18.33 7.17
C PRO A 147 -16.49 19.41 6.22
N LYS A 148 -17.05 19.05 5.05
CA LYS A 148 -17.62 20.02 4.11
C LYS A 148 -18.51 20.98 4.87
N VAL A 149 -18.16 22.27 4.84
CA VAL A 149 -19.15 23.32 5.12
C VAL A 149 -20.26 23.11 4.10
N TYR A 150 -21.38 22.62 4.58
CA TYR A 150 -22.59 22.39 3.79
C TYR A 150 -23.03 23.73 3.23
N SER A 151 -22.69 24.03 1.98
CA SER A 151 -23.32 25.11 1.26
C SER A 151 -24.76 24.67 0.96
N PRO A 152 -25.80 25.28 1.57
CA PRO A 152 -27.15 24.91 1.25
C PRO A 152 -27.35 25.13 -0.24
N ARG A 153 -27.83 24.10 -0.95
CA ARG A 153 -28.32 24.27 -2.31
C ARG A 153 -29.38 25.32 -2.25
N SER A 154 -29.10 26.47 -2.79
CA SER A 154 -30.12 27.48 -3.08
C SER A 154 -31.25 26.79 -3.83
N ILE A 155 -32.36 26.63 -3.14
CA ILE A 155 -33.66 26.26 -3.70
C ILE A 155 -34.08 27.47 -4.50
N TYR A 156 -33.72 27.48 -5.78
CA TYR A 156 -34.44 28.35 -6.72
C TYR A 156 -35.61 27.56 -7.27
N LYS A 157 -36.77 27.96 -6.79
CA LYS A 157 -38.07 27.73 -7.43
C LYS A 157 -38.08 28.25 -8.86
#